data_6c37d4ca41b9b8efb171917db6d4f678
#
_entry.id   6c37d4ca41b9b8efb171917db6d4f678
#
_cell.length_a   1.000
_cell.length_b   1.000
_cell.length_c   1.000
_cell.angle_alpha   90.00
_cell.angle_beta   90.00
_cell.angle_gamma   90.00
#
_symmetry.space_group_name_H-M   'P 1'
#
loop_
_entity.id
_entity.type
_entity.pdbx_description
1 polymer ?
#
loop_
_entity_poly.entity_id
_entity_poly.type
_entity_poly.pdbx_seq_one_letter_code
_entity_poly.pdbx_strand_id
1 'polypeptide(L)'
;MEEITIQLDTAVQPDTKWYVLRVISGKERKVKEYLDKDILRNGWDTVIKQIFLPVEKVYKVQNGKKVMRERNFFPGYIMIECAGGKLHDDIISAIKNTTNVIHFLGKENPIALRKAEVNKMLGKIDEMSDAGGMIMSEPFIIGETIKIVDGPFNDFNGVIEEVNDEKKKLKVTVKIFGRSTPVELNYMQVEKI
;
A
#
# COMPACT_ATOMS: atom_id res chain seq x y z
N MET A 1 -43.09 -6.36 -12.80
CA MET A 1 -41.85 -6.53 -12.00
C MET A 1 -40.77 -6.85 -13.00
N GLU A 2 -40.04 -5.83 -13.42
CA GLU A 2 -38.90 -6.01 -14.34
C GLU A 2 -37.64 -6.23 -13.48
N GLU A 3 -37.06 -7.41 -13.66
CA GLU A 3 -35.76 -7.74 -13.09
C GLU A 3 -34.72 -6.90 -13.78
N ILE A 4 -34.11 -5.97 -13.03
CA ILE A 4 -32.91 -5.27 -13.48
C ILE A 4 -31.75 -6.26 -13.36
N THR A 5 -31.48 -6.96 -14.44
CA THR A 5 -30.26 -7.74 -14.61
C THR A 5 -29.11 -6.73 -14.72
N ILE A 6 -28.38 -6.53 -13.63
CA ILE A 6 -27.09 -5.84 -13.68
C ILE A 6 -26.14 -6.79 -14.42
N GLN A 7 -26.03 -6.59 -15.73
CA GLN A 7 -24.91 -7.14 -16.47
C GLN A 7 -23.64 -6.47 -15.94
N LEU A 8 -22.90 -7.22 -15.13
CA LEU A 8 -21.49 -6.96 -14.91
C LEU A 8 -20.80 -7.09 -16.26
N ASP A 9 -20.65 -5.94 -16.90
CA ASP A 9 -19.87 -5.81 -18.12
C ASP A 9 -18.42 -6.18 -17.76
N THR A 10 -18.07 -7.44 -17.93
CA THR A 10 -16.69 -7.89 -18.01
C THR A 10 -16.16 -7.38 -19.34
N ALA A 11 -16.09 -6.07 -19.49
CA ALA A 11 -15.38 -5.44 -20.56
C ALA A 11 -13.96 -5.98 -20.53
N VAL A 12 -13.61 -6.75 -21.55
CA VAL A 12 -12.24 -7.07 -21.90
C VAL A 12 -11.46 -5.76 -21.78
N GLN A 13 -10.69 -5.63 -20.72
CA GLN A 13 -9.92 -4.41 -20.50
C GLN A 13 -9.02 -4.25 -21.72
N PRO A 14 -9.11 -3.14 -22.44
CA PRO A 14 -8.23 -2.90 -23.58
C PRO A 14 -6.81 -3.07 -23.06
N ASP A 15 -5.94 -3.70 -23.85
CA ASP A 15 -4.55 -3.94 -23.49
C ASP A 15 -3.92 -2.66 -22.93
N THR A 16 -3.89 -2.53 -21.62
CA THR A 16 -3.23 -1.40 -20.96
C THR A 16 -1.75 -1.69 -20.84
N LYS A 17 -0.94 -0.67 -21.00
CA LYS A 17 0.50 -0.74 -20.82
C LYS A 17 0.92 0.10 -19.65
N TRP A 18 1.82 -0.43 -18.85
CA TRP A 18 2.37 0.23 -17.69
C TRP A 18 3.78 0.72 -17.97
N TYR A 19 4.03 1.99 -17.69
CA TYR A 19 5.34 2.60 -17.78
C TYR A 19 5.79 3.02 -16.39
N VAL A 20 7.10 3.03 -16.17
CA VAL A 20 7.71 3.47 -14.93
C VAL A 20 8.41 4.79 -15.14
N LEU A 21 8.10 5.76 -14.29
CA LEU A 21 8.71 7.07 -14.28
C LEU A 21 9.62 7.20 -13.07
N ARG A 22 10.88 7.55 -13.29
CA ARG A 22 11.79 7.87 -12.22
C ARG A 22 11.70 9.35 -11.87
N VAL A 23 11.53 9.63 -10.59
CA VAL A 23 11.37 10.97 -10.03
C VAL A 23 12.29 11.17 -8.85
N ILE A 24 12.44 12.41 -8.38
CA ILE A 24 13.20 12.68 -7.16
C ILE A 24 12.52 12.05 -5.97
N SER A 25 13.25 11.22 -5.21
CA SER A 25 12.76 10.58 -3.99
C SER A 25 12.20 11.59 -3.00
N GLY A 26 10.99 11.32 -2.49
CA GLY A 26 10.25 12.20 -1.59
C GLY A 26 9.41 13.26 -2.30
N LYS A 27 9.46 13.34 -3.63
CA LYS A 27 8.64 14.25 -4.44
C LYS A 27 7.58 13.54 -5.29
N GLU A 28 7.43 12.24 -5.10
CA GLU A 28 6.56 11.39 -5.91
C GLU A 28 5.10 11.87 -5.89
N ARG A 29 4.57 12.22 -4.72
CA ARG A 29 3.21 12.74 -4.58
C ARG A 29 3.02 14.05 -5.32
N LYS A 30 3.99 14.95 -5.24
CA LYS A 30 3.96 16.24 -5.94
C LYS A 30 3.99 16.08 -7.45
N VAL A 31 4.80 15.15 -7.95
CA VAL A 31 4.84 14.81 -9.37
C VAL A 31 3.52 14.22 -9.82
N LYS A 32 2.94 13.31 -9.04
CA LYS A 32 1.60 12.75 -9.33
C LYS A 32 0.56 13.86 -9.45
N GLU A 33 0.51 14.80 -8.52
CA GLU A 33 -0.43 15.93 -8.55
C GLU A 33 -0.25 16.81 -9.80
N TYR A 34 0.99 17.06 -10.22
CA TYR A 34 1.25 17.81 -11.46
C TYR A 34 0.79 17.05 -12.69
N LEU A 35 1.08 15.76 -12.77
CA LEU A 35 0.67 14.92 -13.88
C LEU A 35 -0.84 14.74 -13.96
N ASP A 36 -1.53 14.56 -12.83
CA ASP A 36 -2.98 14.48 -12.79
C ASP A 36 -3.65 15.76 -13.32
N LYS A 37 -3.08 16.92 -12.99
CA LYS A 37 -3.54 18.22 -13.51
C LYS A 37 -3.28 18.37 -15.01
N ASP A 38 -2.11 17.94 -15.47
CA ASP A 38 -1.74 18.01 -16.88
C ASP A 38 -2.59 17.08 -17.74
N ILE A 39 -2.93 15.90 -17.22
CA ILE A 39 -3.87 14.96 -17.88
C ILE A 39 -5.20 15.64 -18.14
N LEU A 40 -5.77 16.29 -17.14
CA LEU A 40 -7.06 16.99 -17.26
C LEU A 40 -6.96 18.22 -18.17
N ARG A 41 -5.88 18.99 -18.05
CA ARG A 41 -5.65 20.21 -18.84
C ARG A 41 -5.48 19.94 -20.31
N ASN A 42 -4.75 18.89 -20.66
CA ASN A 42 -4.38 18.57 -22.03
C ASN A 42 -5.28 17.51 -22.68
N GLY A 43 -6.26 16.99 -21.95
CA GLY A 43 -7.15 15.95 -22.46
C GLY A 43 -6.46 14.62 -22.72
N TRP A 44 -5.47 14.28 -21.91
CA TRP A 44 -4.72 13.00 -22.02
C TRP A 44 -5.40 11.81 -21.33
N ASP A 45 -6.56 12.02 -20.75
CA ASP A 45 -7.37 11.01 -20.05
C ASP A 45 -7.78 9.84 -20.97
N THR A 46 -7.82 10.06 -22.27
CA THR A 46 -8.04 8.99 -23.27
C THR A 46 -6.80 8.09 -23.43
N VAL A 47 -5.60 8.59 -23.17
CA VAL A 47 -4.33 7.86 -23.33
C VAL A 47 -3.80 7.38 -21.98
N ILE A 48 -3.80 8.26 -20.97
CA ILE A 48 -3.33 7.93 -19.62
C ILE A 48 -4.54 7.61 -18.76
N LYS A 49 -4.68 6.35 -18.36
CA LYS A 49 -5.77 5.88 -17.50
C LYS A 49 -5.62 6.36 -16.09
N GLN A 50 -4.42 6.21 -15.54
CA GLN A 50 -4.11 6.63 -14.17
C GLN A 50 -2.61 6.78 -13.94
N ILE A 51 -2.29 7.62 -12.98
CA ILE A 51 -0.97 7.71 -12.37
C ILE A 51 -1.03 6.98 -11.04
N PHE A 52 -0.27 5.91 -10.92
CA PHE A 52 -0.27 5.06 -9.74
C PHE A 52 0.98 5.28 -8.90
N LEU A 53 0.75 5.62 -7.64
CA LEU A 53 1.81 5.76 -6.64
C LEU A 53 1.70 4.59 -5.65
N PRO A 54 2.66 3.66 -5.67
CA PRO A 54 2.64 2.50 -4.79
C PRO A 54 2.99 2.92 -3.36
N VAL A 55 1.98 3.15 -2.53
CA VAL A 55 2.15 3.56 -1.12
C VAL A 55 1.51 2.57 -0.18
N GLU A 56 2.19 2.32 0.93
CA GLU A 56 1.63 1.63 2.07
C GLU A 56 1.26 2.63 3.17
N LYS A 57 0.23 2.32 3.92
CA LYS A 57 -0.13 3.07 5.10
C LYS A 57 0.53 2.44 6.32
N VAL A 58 1.52 3.09 6.87
CA VAL A 58 2.24 2.64 8.06
C VAL A 58 1.75 3.45 9.26
N TYR A 59 1.35 2.74 10.29
CA TYR A 59 0.98 3.38 11.56
C TYR A 59 2.20 3.43 12.45
N LYS A 60 2.56 4.63 12.91
CA LYS A 60 3.59 4.83 13.94
C LYS A 60 2.95 5.43 15.18
N VAL A 61 3.40 5.00 16.33
CA VAL A 61 3.05 5.65 17.59
C VAL A 61 4.06 6.78 17.82
N GLN A 62 3.57 8.01 17.85
CA GLN A 62 4.37 9.19 18.15
C GLN A 62 3.68 9.96 19.28
N ASN A 63 4.40 10.17 20.38
CA ASN A 63 3.87 10.82 21.60
C ASN A 63 2.57 10.18 22.15
N GLY A 64 2.50 8.84 22.13
CA GLY A 64 1.32 8.09 22.58
C GLY A 64 0.10 8.16 21.66
N LYS A 65 0.22 8.83 20.52
CA LYS A 65 -0.83 8.91 19.50
C LYS A 65 -0.46 8.09 18.27
N LYS A 66 -1.44 7.36 17.75
CA LYS A 66 -1.29 6.62 16.49
C LYS A 66 -1.32 7.62 15.34
N VAL A 67 -0.20 7.77 14.64
CA VAL A 67 -0.08 8.62 13.46
C VAL A 67 0.05 7.73 12.24
N MET A 68 -0.85 7.91 11.28
CA MET A 68 -0.76 7.26 9.99
C MET A 68 0.25 7.99 9.11
N ARG A 69 1.20 7.26 8.57
CA ARG A 69 2.14 7.77 7.56
C ARG A 69 2.05 6.90 6.31
N GLU A 70 2.11 7.54 5.17
CA GLU A 70 2.25 6.85 3.90
C GLU A 70 3.73 6.69 3.58
N ARG A 71 4.12 5.48 3.27
CA ARG A 71 5.47 5.12 2.83
C ARG A 71 5.38 4.59 1.41
N ASN A 72 6.24 5.10 0.53
CA ASN A 72 6.32 4.59 -0.82
C ASN A 72 7.06 3.24 -0.84
N PHE A 73 6.49 2.21 -1.47
CA PHE A 73 7.13 0.91 -1.67
C PHE A 73 8.38 1.00 -2.54
N PHE A 74 8.33 1.87 -3.54
CA PHE A 74 9.42 2.08 -4.49
C PHE A 74 9.79 3.56 -4.51
N PRO A 75 10.59 4.06 -3.53
CA PRO A 75 10.98 5.45 -3.48
C PRO A 75 11.65 5.91 -4.77
N GLY A 76 11.20 7.04 -5.32
CA GLY A 76 11.70 7.60 -6.57
C GLY A 76 11.05 7.02 -7.83
N TYR A 77 9.98 6.24 -7.71
CA TYR A 77 9.28 5.65 -8.86
C TYR A 77 7.77 5.91 -8.81
N ILE A 78 7.19 6.20 -9.96
CA ILE A 78 5.76 6.32 -10.21
C ILE A 78 5.40 5.43 -11.39
N MET A 79 4.24 4.81 -11.34
CA MET A 79 3.73 3.98 -12.42
C MET A 79 2.65 4.72 -13.20
N ILE A 80 2.67 4.61 -14.51
CA ILE A 80 1.69 5.22 -15.41
C ILE A 80 1.00 4.13 -16.21
N GLU A 81 -0.32 4.02 -16.08
CA GLU A 81 -1.13 3.13 -16.89
C GLU A 81 -1.66 3.85 -18.11
N CYS A 82 -1.34 3.32 -19.29
CA CYS A 82 -1.78 3.86 -20.56
C CYS A 82 -2.74 2.91 -21.25
N ALA A 83 -3.77 3.47 -21.90
CA ALA A 83 -4.66 2.71 -22.76
C ALA A 83 -3.89 2.16 -23.97
N GLY A 84 -4.26 0.95 -24.42
CA GLY A 84 -3.56 0.15 -25.42
C GLY A 84 -3.04 0.95 -26.59
N GLY A 85 -1.74 1.03 -26.71
CA GLY A 85 -1.06 1.79 -27.72
C GLY A 85 0.28 2.31 -27.23
N LYS A 86 1.01 2.92 -28.14
CA LYS A 86 2.28 3.57 -27.84
C LYS A 86 1.99 4.93 -27.21
N LEU A 87 2.69 5.26 -26.14
CA LEU A 87 2.64 6.59 -25.56
C LEU A 87 3.17 7.60 -26.60
N HIS A 88 2.41 8.67 -26.86
CA HIS A 88 2.78 9.67 -27.85
C HIS A 88 4.01 10.47 -27.41
N ASP A 89 4.88 10.81 -28.37
CA ASP A 89 6.13 11.53 -28.11
C ASP A 89 5.90 12.90 -27.43
N ASP A 90 4.82 13.58 -27.77
CA ASP A 90 4.41 14.85 -27.17
C ASP A 90 4.13 14.70 -25.66
N ILE A 91 3.44 13.64 -25.28
CA ILE A 91 3.11 13.32 -23.89
C ILE A 91 4.40 12.94 -23.15
N ILE A 92 5.24 12.13 -23.75
CA ILE A 92 6.54 11.74 -23.18
C ILE A 92 7.38 12.96 -22.91
N SER A 93 7.48 13.88 -23.86
CA SER A 93 8.25 15.12 -23.74
C SER A 93 7.69 16.02 -22.63
N ALA A 94 6.38 16.16 -22.56
CA ALA A 94 5.73 16.96 -21.52
C ALA A 94 5.96 16.38 -20.11
N ILE A 95 5.85 15.07 -19.96
CA ILE A 95 6.12 14.38 -18.69
C ILE A 95 7.57 14.51 -18.29
N LYS A 96 8.51 14.33 -19.23
CA LYS A 96 9.96 14.51 -18.98
C LYS A 96 10.30 15.91 -18.50
N ASN A 97 9.59 16.92 -18.98
CA ASN A 97 9.79 18.33 -18.60
C ASN A 97 9.08 18.73 -17.29
N THR A 98 8.30 17.84 -16.71
CA THR A 98 7.64 18.09 -15.42
C THR A 98 8.66 18.22 -14.30
N THR A 99 8.46 19.17 -13.41
CA THR A 99 9.36 19.42 -12.27
C THR A 99 9.49 18.15 -11.40
N ASN A 100 10.72 17.83 -11.00
CA ASN A 100 11.09 16.65 -10.20
C ASN A 100 11.02 15.30 -10.94
N VAL A 101 10.72 15.28 -12.22
CA VAL A 101 10.84 14.10 -13.08
C VAL A 101 12.29 13.99 -13.57
N ILE A 102 12.86 12.78 -13.52
CA ILE A 102 14.21 12.49 -13.97
C ILE A 102 14.16 11.92 -15.38
N HIS A 103 13.57 10.76 -15.56
CA HIS A 103 13.40 10.10 -16.86
C HIS A 103 12.38 8.92 -16.74
N PHE A 104 11.94 8.43 -17.90
CA PHE A 104 11.25 7.13 -17.97
C PHE A 104 12.24 5.97 -17.81
N LEU A 105 11.74 4.82 -17.34
CA LEU A 105 12.48 3.57 -17.48
C LEU A 105 12.71 3.28 -18.97
N GLY A 106 13.96 3.10 -19.36
CA GLY A 106 14.37 3.03 -20.77
C GLY A 106 14.87 4.36 -21.33
N LYS A 107 14.90 5.42 -20.53
CA LYS A 107 15.42 6.76 -20.87
C LYS A 107 14.77 7.37 -22.10
N GLU A 108 15.45 7.34 -23.26
CA GLU A 108 14.96 7.92 -24.53
C GLU A 108 13.76 7.16 -25.10
N ASN A 109 13.72 5.85 -24.89
CA ASN A 109 12.62 5.00 -25.34
C ASN A 109 11.93 4.38 -24.15
N PRO A 110 10.81 4.94 -23.68
CA PRO A 110 10.05 4.37 -22.58
C PRO A 110 9.69 2.91 -22.83
N ILE A 111 10.06 2.04 -21.91
CA ILE A 111 9.81 0.60 -21.98
C ILE A 111 8.59 0.28 -21.14
N ALA A 112 7.57 -0.32 -21.77
CA ALA A 112 6.41 -0.82 -21.06
C ALA A 112 6.78 -2.06 -20.23
N LEU A 113 6.26 -2.14 -19.01
CA LEU A 113 6.40 -3.33 -18.17
C LEU A 113 5.63 -4.51 -18.80
N ARG A 114 6.18 -5.70 -18.64
CA ARG A 114 5.50 -6.93 -19.01
C ARG A 114 4.35 -7.20 -18.04
N LYS A 115 3.27 -7.85 -18.51
CA LYS A 115 2.14 -8.23 -17.65
C LYS A 115 2.57 -8.96 -16.38
N ALA A 116 3.53 -9.87 -16.49
CA ALA A 116 4.09 -10.59 -15.34
C ALA A 116 4.76 -9.66 -14.31
N GLU A 117 5.48 -8.64 -14.78
CA GLU A 117 6.13 -7.65 -13.92
C GLU A 117 5.10 -6.77 -13.24
N VAL A 118 4.08 -6.32 -13.96
CA VAL A 118 2.96 -5.54 -13.42
C VAL A 118 2.22 -6.35 -12.34
N ASN A 119 1.84 -7.58 -12.65
CA ASN A 119 1.15 -8.45 -11.70
C ASN A 119 1.99 -8.71 -10.45
N LYS A 120 3.29 -8.91 -10.62
CA LYS A 120 4.22 -9.10 -9.50
C LYS A 120 4.35 -7.85 -8.63
N MET A 121 4.33 -6.66 -9.24
CA MET A 121 4.40 -5.39 -8.49
C MET A 121 3.07 -5.09 -7.80
N LEU A 122 1.95 -5.21 -8.48
CA LEU A 122 0.62 -5.02 -7.91
C LEU A 122 0.29 -6.09 -6.87
N GLY A 123 0.61 -7.35 -7.12
CA GLY A 123 0.43 -8.44 -6.17
C GLY A 123 1.25 -8.25 -4.89
N LYS A 124 2.49 -7.76 -4.99
CA LYS A 124 3.28 -7.39 -3.81
C LYS A 124 2.66 -6.23 -3.04
N ILE A 125 2.05 -5.28 -3.73
CA ILE A 125 1.35 -4.17 -3.09
C ILE A 125 0.12 -4.70 -2.36
N ASP A 126 -0.64 -5.59 -2.96
CA ASP A 126 -1.79 -6.23 -2.34
C ASP A 126 -1.37 -7.06 -1.12
N GLU A 127 -0.37 -7.94 -1.26
CA GLU A 127 0.19 -8.72 -0.15
C GLU A 127 0.74 -7.84 0.98
N MET A 128 1.43 -6.75 0.64
CA MET A 128 1.99 -5.83 1.61
C MET A 128 0.95 -4.82 2.12
N SER A 129 -0.09 -4.51 1.36
CA SER A 129 -1.26 -3.74 1.84
C SER A 129 -2.09 -4.58 2.81
N ASP A 130 -2.23 -5.86 2.55
CA ASP A 130 -2.82 -6.82 3.47
C ASP A 130 -1.93 -7.04 4.71
N ALA A 131 -0.61 -6.96 4.57
CA ALA A 131 0.34 -7.00 5.67
C ALA A 131 0.47 -5.67 6.45
N GLY A 132 0.15 -4.55 5.84
CA GLY A 132 0.20 -3.21 6.47
C GLY A 132 -1.17 -2.60 6.79
N GLY A 133 -2.20 -2.99 6.05
CA GLY A 133 -3.59 -2.71 6.31
C GLY A 133 -4.24 -3.90 7.00
N MET A 134 -4.27 -3.87 8.33
CA MET A 134 -4.83 -4.99 9.06
C MET A 134 -4.44 -6.32 8.39
N ILE A 135 -3.39 -6.93 8.88
CA ILE A 135 -3.56 -8.35 9.07
C ILE A 135 -4.90 -8.43 9.79
N MET A 136 -5.94 -8.84 9.11
CA MET A 136 -6.86 -9.72 9.77
C MET A 136 -6.02 -10.97 10.05
N SER A 137 -5.03 -10.81 10.92
CA SER A 137 -4.55 -11.91 11.73
C SER A 137 -5.84 -12.53 12.23
N GLU A 138 -5.98 -13.78 12.01
CA GLU A 138 -7.07 -14.55 12.62
C GLU A 138 -7.39 -13.93 13.96
N PRO A 139 -8.66 -13.63 14.27
CA PRO A 139 -9.01 -12.89 15.46
C PRO A 139 -8.29 -13.52 16.65
N PHE A 140 -7.73 -12.72 17.50
CA PHE A 140 -7.10 -13.22 18.70
C PHE A 140 -8.15 -13.97 19.54
N ILE A 141 -7.85 -15.20 19.94
CA ILE A 141 -8.77 -16.05 20.67
C ILE A 141 -8.32 -16.13 22.13
N ILE A 142 -9.27 -16.09 23.03
CA ILE A 142 -9.02 -16.31 24.47
C ILE A 142 -8.39 -17.68 24.68
N GLY A 143 -7.30 -17.73 25.43
CA GLY A 143 -6.52 -18.96 25.66
C GLY A 143 -5.36 -19.18 24.70
N GLU A 144 -5.24 -18.35 23.66
CA GLU A 144 -4.14 -18.42 22.70
C GLU A 144 -2.83 -17.89 23.31
N THR A 145 -1.73 -18.52 22.95
CA THR A 145 -0.40 -18.07 23.39
C THR A 145 0.17 -17.08 22.36
N ILE A 146 0.66 -15.96 22.84
CA ILE A 146 1.25 -14.91 22.03
C ILE A 146 2.65 -14.57 22.55
N LYS A 147 3.44 -14.00 21.66
CA LYS A 147 4.73 -13.37 22.01
C LYS A 147 4.57 -11.86 22.03
N ILE A 148 5.13 -11.22 23.04
CA ILE A 148 5.16 -9.75 23.12
C ILE A 148 6.39 -9.27 22.34
N VAL A 149 6.17 -8.38 21.37
CA VAL A 149 7.23 -7.89 20.46
C VAL A 149 7.59 -6.43 20.68
N ASP A 150 6.84 -5.75 21.53
CA ASP A 150 7.10 -4.34 21.87
C ASP A 150 6.68 -3.99 23.29
N GLY A 151 7.42 -3.07 23.90
CA GLY A 151 7.17 -2.55 25.24
C GLY A 151 8.06 -3.18 26.32
N PRO A 152 7.76 -2.91 27.61
CA PRO A 152 8.59 -3.36 28.73
C PRO A 152 8.60 -4.88 28.92
N PHE A 153 7.69 -5.61 28.28
CA PHE A 153 7.57 -7.06 28.34
C PHE A 153 7.99 -7.75 27.03
N ASN A 154 8.76 -7.03 26.22
CA ASN A 154 9.29 -7.60 24.97
C ASN A 154 9.98 -8.93 25.21
N ASP A 155 9.80 -9.88 24.25
CA ASP A 155 10.30 -11.26 24.29
C ASP A 155 9.65 -12.19 25.35
N PHE A 156 8.68 -11.72 26.11
CA PHE A 156 7.89 -12.61 26.97
C PHE A 156 6.71 -13.22 26.20
N ASN A 157 6.38 -14.44 26.60
CA ASN A 157 5.18 -15.12 26.11
C ASN A 157 4.04 -14.94 27.12
N GLY A 158 2.84 -14.78 26.61
CA GLY A 158 1.65 -14.64 27.43
C GLY A 158 0.46 -15.38 26.85
N VAL A 159 -0.54 -15.60 27.68
CA VAL A 159 -1.81 -16.21 27.30
C VAL A 159 -2.91 -15.15 27.32
N ILE A 160 -3.71 -15.09 26.26
CA ILE A 160 -4.79 -14.13 26.13
C ILE A 160 -5.93 -14.52 27.08
N GLU A 161 -6.31 -13.63 27.98
CA GLU A 161 -7.45 -13.80 28.88
C GLU A 161 -8.70 -13.06 28.39
N GLU A 162 -8.52 -11.93 27.74
CA GLU A 162 -9.61 -11.09 27.25
C GLU A 162 -9.22 -10.39 25.96
N VAL A 163 -10.16 -10.29 25.02
CA VAL A 163 -10.01 -9.59 23.75
C VAL A 163 -10.98 -8.42 23.70
N ASN A 164 -10.48 -7.22 23.50
CA ASN A 164 -11.30 -6.03 23.28
C ASN A 164 -11.12 -5.52 21.86
N ASP A 165 -11.97 -5.95 20.97
CA ASP A 165 -11.92 -5.61 19.55
C ASP A 165 -12.20 -4.12 19.26
N GLU A 166 -13.05 -3.50 20.07
CA GLU A 166 -13.37 -2.07 19.89
C GLU A 166 -12.17 -1.18 20.16
N LYS A 167 -11.43 -1.49 21.22
CA LYS A 167 -10.23 -0.72 21.60
C LYS A 167 -8.94 -1.27 21.03
N LYS A 168 -8.99 -2.39 20.29
CA LYS A 168 -7.83 -3.12 19.77
C LYS A 168 -6.81 -3.44 20.86
N LYS A 169 -7.29 -3.92 22.00
CA LYS A 169 -6.50 -4.27 23.18
C LYS A 169 -6.73 -5.71 23.59
N LEU A 170 -5.68 -6.30 24.13
CA LEU A 170 -5.67 -7.64 24.70
C LEU A 170 -5.28 -7.55 26.18
N LYS A 171 -5.96 -8.32 27.01
CA LYS A 171 -5.50 -8.60 28.36
C LYS A 171 -4.81 -9.96 28.34
N VAL A 172 -3.54 -9.93 28.65
CA VAL A 172 -2.65 -11.09 28.51
C VAL A 172 -2.02 -11.39 29.85
N THR A 173 -2.03 -12.64 30.26
CA THR A 173 -1.31 -13.09 31.45
C THR A 173 0.11 -13.51 31.05
N VAL A 174 1.10 -12.81 31.57
CA VAL A 174 2.51 -13.07 31.36
C VAL A 174 3.12 -13.67 32.62
N LYS A 175 3.95 -14.69 32.48
CA LYS A 175 4.73 -15.22 33.59
C LYS A 175 6.01 -14.44 33.77
N ILE A 176 6.07 -13.60 34.82
CA ILE A 176 7.23 -12.80 35.15
C ILE A 176 7.79 -13.30 36.48
N PHE A 177 9.04 -13.78 36.50
CA PHE A 177 9.68 -14.34 37.70
C PHE A 177 8.86 -15.41 38.44
N GLY A 178 8.18 -16.28 37.66
CA GLY A 178 7.34 -17.35 38.24
C GLY A 178 5.96 -16.91 38.73
N ARG A 179 5.58 -15.64 38.57
CA ARG A 179 4.28 -15.07 38.91
C ARG A 179 3.50 -14.74 37.65
N SER A 180 2.21 -15.12 37.63
CA SER A 180 1.29 -14.75 36.59
C SER A 180 0.84 -13.32 36.80
N THR A 181 1.16 -12.44 35.87
CA THR A 181 0.83 -11.00 35.91
C THR A 181 -0.03 -10.62 34.73
N PRO A 182 -1.25 -10.12 34.94
CA PRO A 182 -2.09 -9.63 33.84
C PRO A 182 -1.55 -8.28 33.36
N VAL A 183 -1.38 -8.15 32.02
CA VAL A 183 -0.95 -6.92 31.35
C VAL A 183 -1.89 -6.60 30.22
N GLU A 184 -2.17 -5.32 29.99
CA GLU A 184 -2.97 -4.85 28.89
C GLU A 184 -2.05 -4.39 27.75
N LEU A 185 -2.22 -4.98 26.57
CA LEU A 185 -1.39 -4.77 25.40
C LEU A 185 -2.25 -4.42 24.18
N ASN A 186 -1.69 -3.64 23.27
CA ASN A 186 -2.32 -3.39 21.98
C ASN A 186 -2.03 -4.56 21.01
N TYR A 187 -2.91 -4.78 20.04
CA TYR A 187 -2.73 -5.80 19.00
C TYR A 187 -1.38 -5.70 18.27
N MET A 188 -0.82 -4.50 18.18
CA MET A 188 0.46 -4.25 17.51
C MET A 188 1.68 -4.61 18.36
N GLN A 189 1.49 -4.89 19.65
CA GLN A 189 2.58 -5.25 20.59
C GLN A 189 2.75 -6.74 20.76
N VAL A 190 1.92 -7.53 20.09
CA VAL A 190 1.88 -8.98 20.21
C VAL A 190 1.90 -9.66 18.85
N GLU A 191 2.49 -10.84 18.81
CA GLU A 191 2.57 -11.72 17.65
C GLU A 191 2.08 -13.11 18.04
N LYS A 192 1.33 -13.77 17.16
CA LYS A 192 0.94 -15.16 17.36
C LYS A 192 2.16 -16.08 17.22
N ILE A 193 2.24 -17.07 18.06
CA ILE A 193 3.29 -18.11 18.01
C ILE A 193 2.78 -19.30 17.20
#